data_71ad17ac764dd4d014695a7ef71bf549
#
_entry.id   71ad17ac764dd4d014695a7ef71bf549
#
_cell.length_a   1.000
_cell.length_b   1.000
_cell.length_c   1.000
_cell.angle_alpha   90.00
_cell.angle_beta   90.00
_cell.angle_gamma   90.00
#
_symmetry.space_group_name_H-M   'P 1'
#
loop_
_entity.id
_entity.type
_entity.pdbx_description
1 polymer ?
#
loop_
_entity_poly.entity_id
_entity_poly.type
_entity_poly.pdbx_seq_one_letter_code
_entity_poly.pdbx_strand_id
1 'polypeptide(L)'
;MNFQKNVLLKNYNNYKIGGPARLFVEVYSVEELKDVLKQTQDRIAILGGGTNVLIGDAGFDGLVIHNKIEGILRLVRLRSPQVRLGQVEMVEMGSGVMIKDLLDYCIENSLSGLEWAGGLPGTVGGAIRGNAGAFKGETKDSVINVRSLNLKTLEKKERNNAQCQFKYRDSIFKSGEGQEEFISSVVFSLKPGKKEEIRRAIAEKIDYRNLKHPVDYPNIGSTFKNIPLSLLSQDLQKEFASFVKTDPFPVVPTTKLLALAGLKGKRMGDAMISDKHPNFIVNLGNAKSEDVEALIEIARVAIKEKYNIYLEEEIIYLN
;
A
#
# COMPACT_ATOMS: atom_id res chain seq x y z
N MET A 1 -1.94 -29.54 -2.96
CA MET A 1 -1.34 -28.24 -3.32
C MET A 1 0.13 -28.41 -3.63
N ASN A 2 0.66 -27.65 -4.60
CA ASN A 2 2.05 -27.80 -5.02
C ASN A 2 2.86 -26.61 -4.53
N PHE A 3 3.67 -26.77 -3.47
CA PHE A 3 4.62 -25.77 -3.04
C PHE A 3 5.77 -25.67 -4.04
N GLN A 4 5.97 -24.52 -4.62
CA GLN A 4 7.13 -24.22 -5.45
C GLN A 4 8.34 -23.91 -4.55
N LYS A 5 9.54 -24.35 -4.96
CA LYS A 5 10.78 -24.13 -4.20
C LYS A 5 11.66 -23.10 -4.91
N ASN A 6 12.37 -22.30 -4.12
CA ASN A 6 13.39 -21.34 -4.60
C ASN A 6 12.85 -20.36 -5.65
N VAL A 7 11.63 -19.86 -5.45
CA VAL A 7 10.98 -18.92 -6.36
C VAL A 7 11.56 -17.52 -6.19
N LEU A 8 12.08 -16.94 -7.27
CA LEU A 8 12.69 -15.61 -7.26
C LEU A 8 11.62 -14.52 -7.05
N LEU A 9 11.61 -13.92 -5.86
CA LEU A 9 10.60 -12.93 -5.44
C LEU A 9 10.70 -11.60 -6.19
N LYS A 10 11.85 -11.26 -6.80
CA LYS A 10 11.96 -10.09 -7.68
C LYS A 10 10.95 -10.09 -8.85
N ASN A 11 10.44 -11.26 -9.23
CA ASN A 11 9.42 -11.39 -10.28
C ASN A 11 8.02 -11.03 -9.78
N TYR A 12 7.80 -10.99 -8.48
CA TYR A 12 6.52 -10.77 -7.80
C TYR A 12 6.45 -9.43 -7.07
N ASN A 13 7.44 -8.56 -7.26
CA ASN A 13 7.40 -7.21 -6.72
C ASN A 13 7.73 -6.15 -7.79
N ASN A 14 7.25 -4.94 -7.52
CA ASN A 14 7.38 -3.81 -8.44
C ASN A 14 8.81 -3.25 -8.48
N TYR A 15 9.62 -3.51 -7.45
CA TYR A 15 11.00 -3.04 -7.36
C TYR A 15 11.96 -3.82 -8.24
N LYS A 16 11.59 -5.07 -8.60
CA LYS A 16 12.47 -6.02 -9.30
C LYS A 16 13.75 -6.34 -8.52
N ILE A 17 13.67 -6.24 -7.19
CA ILE A 17 14.72 -6.59 -6.22
C ILE A 17 14.20 -7.72 -5.34
N GLY A 18 15.04 -8.68 -4.97
CA GLY A 18 14.73 -9.74 -4.03
C GLY A 18 15.19 -11.11 -4.47
N GLY A 19 15.72 -11.84 -3.52
CA GLY A 19 16.16 -13.22 -3.64
C GLY A 19 15.01 -14.23 -3.66
N PRO A 20 15.32 -15.53 -3.50
CA PRO A 20 14.33 -16.59 -3.57
C PRO A 20 13.51 -16.72 -2.28
N ALA A 21 12.24 -17.09 -2.40
CA ALA A 21 11.50 -17.71 -1.31
C ALA A 21 11.85 -19.19 -1.24
N ARG A 22 12.12 -19.73 -0.05
CA ARG A 22 12.38 -21.17 0.11
C ARG A 22 11.16 -21.98 -0.35
N LEU A 23 9.97 -21.56 0.05
CA LEU A 23 8.69 -22.10 -0.40
C LEU A 23 7.79 -20.95 -0.88
N PHE A 24 7.00 -21.22 -1.91
CA PHE A 24 6.07 -20.27 -2.50
C PHE A 24 4.77 -20.97 -2.90
N VAL A 25 3.64 -20.32 -2.66
CA VAL A 25 2.34 -20.80 -3.09
C VAL A 25 1.41 -19.65 -3.42
N GLU A 26 0.61 -19.79 -4.46
CA GLU A 26 -0.52 -18.89 -4.73
C GLU A 26 -1.78 -19.46 -4.11
N VAL A 27 -2.60 -18.61 -3.50
CA VAL A 27 -3.89 -18.99 -2.91
C VAL A 27 -5.02 -18.18 -3.54
N TYR A 28 -6.05 -18.89 -3.98
CA TYR A 28 -7.19 -18.33 -4.70
C TYR A 28 -8.49 -18.34 -3.87
N SER A 29 -8.46 -18.96 -2.68
CA SER A 29 -9.58 -19.00 -1.75
C SER A 29 -9.11 -19.08 -0.29
N VAL A 30 -10.02 -18.76 0.63
CA VAL A 30 -9.76 -18.92 2.09
C VAL A 30 -9.59 -20.39 2.46
N GLU A 31 -10.29 -21.27 1.79
CA GLU A 31 -10.21 -22.72 2.00
C GLU A 31 -8.82 -23.25 1.58
N GLU A 32 -8.32 -22.83 0.41
CA GLU A 32 -6.95 -23.15 -0.01
C GLU A 32 -5.91 -22.60 0.97
N LEU A 33 -6.09 -21.35 1.45
CA LEU A 33 -5.21 -20.78 2.46
C LEU A 33 -5.19 -21.64 3.72
N LYS A 34 -6.35 -22.09 4.23
CA LYS A 34 -6.41 -22.97 5.40
C LYS A 34 -5.68 -24.27 5.18
N ASP A 35 -5.81 -24.86 4.01
CA ASP A 35 -5.15 -26.13 3.68
C ASP A 35 -3.63 -25.96 3.56
N VAL A 36 -3.15 -24.80 3.05
CA VAL A 36 -1.74 -24.43 3.08
C VAL A 36 -1.24 -24.33 4.52
N LEU A 37 -1.96 -23.59 5.37
CA LEU A 37 -1.57 -23.33 6.75
C LEU A 37 -1.50 -24.61 7.61
N LYS A 38 -2.35 -25.61 7.33
CA LYS A 38 -2.30 -26.92 8.01
C LYS A 38 -1.08 -27.76 7.60
N GLN A 39 -0.49 -27.50 6.44
CA GLN A 39 0.60 -28.31 5.88
C GLN A 39 1.99 -27.72 6.18
N THR A 40 2.07 -26.56 6.83
CA THR A 40 3.34 -25.90 7.12
C THR A 40 3.41 -25.43 8.55
N GLN A 41 4.61 -25.45 9.12
CA GLN A 41 4.99 -24.76 10.35
C GLN A 41 6.06 -23.72 10.09
N ASP A 42 6.29 -23.40 8.84
CA ASP A 42 7.30 -22.45 8.41
C ASP A 42 6.93 -21.03 8.81
N ARG A 43 7.94 -20.17 8.87
CA ARG A 43 7.74 -18.72 8.90
C ARG A 43 6.97 -18.31 7.66
N ILE A 44 5.91 -17.53 7.83
CA ILE A 44 5.00 -17.15 6.74
C ILE A 44 5.11 -15.66 6.44
N ALA A 45 5.15 -15.34 5.16
CA ALA A 45 4.96 -13.98 4.65
C ALA A 45 3.80 -13.94 3.65
N ILE A 46 2.97 -12.92 3.76
CA ILE A 46 1.87 -12.68 2.81
C ILE A 46 2.32 -11.63 1.80
N LEU A 47 2.24 -11.97 0.53
CA LEU A 47 2.54 -11.07 -0.58
C LEU A 47 1.25 -10.78 -1.37
N GLY A 48 0.94 -9.49 -1.52
CA GLY A 48 -0.08 -9.01 -2.46
C GLY A 48 0.57 -8.56 -3.77
N GLY A 49 0.33 -7.35 -4.23
CA GLY A 49 0.92 -6.80 -5.45
C GLY A 49 2.42 -6.47 -5.39
N GLY A 50 3.10 -6.67 -4.25
CA GLY A 50 4.53 -6.40 -4.11
C GLY A 50 4.94 -4.94 -4.35
N THR A 51 4.06 -4.00 -4.06
CA THR A 51 4.22 -2.58 -4.43
C THR A 51 4.69 -1.68 -3.30
N ASN A 52 4.89 -2.25 -2.10
CA ASN A 52 5.40 -1.53 -0.92
C ASN A 52 6.33 -2.40 -0.08
N VAL A 53 7.03 -3.36 -0.70
CA VAL A 53 7.89 -4.34 -0.02
C VAL A 53 9.28 -4.30 -0.62
N LEU A 54 10.30 -4.04 0.19
CA LEU A 54 11.70 -4.28 -0.14
C LEU A 54 12.04 -5.71 0.30
N ILE A 55 12.41 -6.54 -0.66
CA ILE A 55 12.76 -7.94 -0.42
C ILE A 55 14.28 -8.08 -0.44
N GLY A 56 14.84 -8.69 0.61
CA GLY A 56 16.27 -8.91 0.72
C GLY A 56 16.84 -9.75 -0.41
N ASP A 57 18.11 -9.51 -0.79
CA ASP A 57 18.78 -10.28 -1.86
C ASP A 57 19.00 -11.73 -1.46
N ALA A 58 19.13 -12.04 -0.15
CA ALA A 58 19.14 -13.40 0.36
C ALA A 58 17.79 -14.13 0.21
N GLY A 59 16.71 -13.39 -0.02
CA GLY A 59 15.36 -13.91 -0.12
C GLY A 59 14.67 -14.10 1.21
N PHE A 60 13.74 -15.05 1.29
CA PHE A 60 12.97 -15.35 2.48
C PHE A 60 13.05 -16.83 2.83
N ASP A 61 13.63 -17.13 3.98
CA ASP A 61 13.71 -18.51 4.49
C ASP A 61 12.40 -18.89 5.18
N GLY A 62 11.39 -19.19 4.38
CA GLY A 62 10.05 -19.54 4.82
C GLY A 62 9.10 -19.76 3.65
N LEU A 63 7.82 -19.70 3.95
CA LEU A 63 6.75 -19.79 2.97
C LEU A 63 6.21 -18.40 2.62
N VAL A 64 6.32 -18.01 1.36
CA VAL A 64 5.61 -16.85 0.82
C VAL A 64 4.27 -17.30 0.24
N ILE A 65 3.20 -16.75 0.76
CA ILE A 65 1.83 -16.94 0.27
C ILE A 65 1.47 -15.73 -0.59
N HIS A 66 1.37 -15.92 -1.89
CA HIS A 66 0.93 -14.90 -2.83
C HIS A 66 -0.60 -14.90 -2.90
N ASN A 67 -1.18 -13.78 -2.47
CA ASN A 67 -2.63 -13.64 -2.39
C ASN A 67 -3.25 -13.37 -3.76
N LYS A 68 -4.02 -14.31 -4.25
CA LYS A 68 -4.81 -14.29 -5.47
C LYS A 68 -6.30 -14.49 -5.21
N ILE A 69 -6.77 -14.20 -3.99
CA ILE A 69 -8.21 -14.24 -3.69
C ILE A 69 -8.85 -13.05 -4.39
N GLU A 70 -9.29 -13.30 -5.59
CA GLU A 70 -9.96 -12.35 -6.48
C GLU A 70 -11.47 -12.66 -6.47
N GLY A 71 -12.25 -11.71 -6.92
CA GLY A 71 -13.70 -11.82 -7.00
C GLY A 71 -14.36 -10.54 -6.54
N ILE A 72 -15.43 -10.18 -7.24
CA ILE A 72 -16.21 -8.98 -6.97
C ILE A 72 -17.66 -9.40 -6.89
N LEU A 73 -18.27 -9.22 -5.72
CA LEU A 73 -19.68 -9.51 -5.47
C LEU A 73 -20.42 -8.21 -5.18
N ARG A 74 -21.36 -7.88 -6.04
CA ARG A 74 -22.31 -6.82 -5.76
C ARG A 74 -23.31 -7.32 -4.72
N LEU A 75 -23.21 -6.80 -3.50
CA LEU A 75 -24.19 -7.07 -2.45
C LEU A 75 -25.41 -6.18 -2.71
N VAL A 76 -26.62 -6.75 -2.54
CA VAL A 76 -27.89 -6.10 -2.89
C VAL A 76 -27.99 -4.74 -2.22
N ARG A 77 -28.55 -3.74 -2.94
CA ARG A 77 -28.91 -2.41 -2.44
C ARG A 77 -29.71 -2.52 -1.14
N LEU A 78 -29.09 -2.26 -0.01
CA LEU A 78 -29.82 -2.09 1.23
C LEU A 78 -30.49 -0.71 1.19
N ARG A 79 -31.80 -0.70 0.95
CA ARG A 79 -32.64 0.42 1.35
C ARG A 79 -32.74 0.40 2.87
N SER A 80 -31.77 0.98 3.58
CA SER A 80 -31.94 1.22 5.01
C SER A 80 -32.93 2.37 5.18
N PRO A 81 -34.05 2.16 5.88
CA PRO A 81 -35.02 3.25 6.19
C PRO A 81 -34.41 4.38 7.04
N GLN A 82 -33.23 4.11 7.64
CA GLN A 82 -32.53 5.03 8.54
C GLN A 82 -31.44 5.88 7.87
N VAL A 83 -31.01 5.55 6.65
CA VAL A 83 -30.04 6.34 5.91
C VAL A 83 -30.77 7.20 4.87
N ARG A 84 -31.11 8.43 5.26
CA ARG A 84 -31.63 9.49 4.37
C ARG A 84 -30.59 10.05 3.39
N LEU A 85 -29.41 9.47 3.31
CA LEU A 85 -28.34 9.83 2.38
C LEU A 85 -28.34 8.83 1.21
N GLY A 86 -28.53 9.35 0.01
CA GLY A 86 -28.65 8.72 -1.31
C GLY A 86 -28.19 7.26 -1.44
N GLN A 87 -28.79 6.55 -2.36
CA GLN A 87 -28.55 5.14 -2.62
C GLN A 87 -27.03 4.83 -2.60
N VAL A 88 -26.58 4.05 -1.62
CA VAL A 88 -25.23 3.49 -1.62
C VAL A 88 -25.29 2.05 -2.08
N GLU A 89 -24.27 1.62 -2.81
CA GLU A 89 -24.12 0.24 -3.21
C GLU A 89 -23.00 -0.40 -2.40
N MET A 90 -23.26 -1.57 -1.88
CA MET A 90 -22.25 -2.37 -1.18
C MET A 90 -21.63 -3.35 -2.15
N VAL A 91 -20.32 -3.35 -2.22
CA VAL A 91 -19.55 -4.24 -3.09
C VAL A 91 -18.51 -4.96 -2.23
N GLU A 92 -18.56 -6.28 -2.21
CA GLU A 92 -17.54 -7.12 -1.59
C GLU A 92 -16.48 -7.48 -2.62
N MET A 93 -15.23 -7.33 -2.24
CA MET A 93 -14.09 -7.65 -3.09
C MET A 93 -13.09 -8.53 -2.37
N GLY A 94 -12.56 -9.51 -3.06
CA GLY A 94 -11.43 -10.31 -2.61
C GLY A 94 -10.19 -9.44 -2.41
N SER A 95 -9.39 -9.77 -1.42
CA SER A 95 -8.22 -8.97 -1.05
C SER A 95 -7.08 -9.03 -2.08
N GLY A 96 -7.09 -10.03 -2.98
CA GLY A 96 -6.16 -10.16 -4.10
C GLY A 96 -6.51 -9.29 -5.32
N VAL A 97 -7.74 -8.74 -5.40
CA VAL A 97 -8.15 -7.85 -6.48
C VAL A 97 -7.19 -6.66 -6.58
N MET A 98 -6.70 -6.40 -7.80
CA MET A 98 -5.85 -5.24 -8.03
C MET A 98 -6.65 -3.94 -7.92
N ILE A 99 -6.06 -2.88 -7.38
CA ILE A 99 -6.72 -1.56 -7.31
C ILE A 99 -7.16 -1.06 -8.69
N LYS A 100 -6.38 -1.34 -9.72
CA LYS A 100 -6.77 -1.02 -11.10
C LYS A 100 -8.09 -1.68 -11.48
N ASP A 101 -8.24 -2.97 -11.22
CA ASP A 101 -9.44 -3.74 -11.59
C ASP A 101 -10.67 -3.31 -10.77
N LEU A 102 -10.44 -2.94 -9.49
CA LEU A 102 -11.46 -2.29 -8.66
C LEU A 102 -11.95 -0.97 -9.28
N LEU A 103 -11.04 -0.12 -9.77
CA LEU A 103 -11.40 1.15 -10.40
C LEU A 103 -12.09 0.94 -11.75
N ASP A 104 -11.64 -0.02 -12.55
CA ASP A 104 -12.31 -0.39 -13.79
C ASP A 104 -13.75 -0.87 -13.53
N TYR A 105 -13.94 -1.70 -12.51
CA TYR A 105 -15.27 -2.11 -12.04
C TYR A 105 -16.14 -0.90 -11.62
N CYS A 106 -15.57 0.06 -10.90
CA CYS A 106 -16.26 1.29 -10.49
C CYS A 106 -16.72 2.11 -11.70
N ILE A 107 -15.86 2.27 -12.71
CA ILE A 107 -16.21 2.96 -13.95
C ILE A 107 -17.36 2.23 -14.66
N GLU A 108 -17.24 0.92 -14.87
CA GLU A 108 -18.23 0.14 -15.64
C GLU A 108 -19.61 0.11 -14.95
N ASN A 109 -19.64 0.14 -13.63
CA ASN A 109 -20.86 0.12 -12.83
C ASN A 109 -21.34 1.50 -12.37
N SER A 110 -20.69 2.59 -12.82
CA SER A 110 -21.02 3.97 -12.43
C SER A 110 -21.00 4.18 -10.93
N LEU A 111 -19.95 3.68 -10.24
CA LEU A 111 -19.76 3.76 -8.79
C LEU A 111 -18.65 4.74 -8.45
N SER A 112 -18.95 5.72 -7.61
CA SER A 112 -18.07 6.79 -7.15
C SER A 112 -17.64 6.58 -5.69
N GLY A 113 -16.47 7.12 -5.33
CA GLY A 113 -15.92 7.12 -3.98
C GLY A 113 -14.47 6.63 -3.88
N LEU A 114 -13.91 6.09 -4.97
CA LEU A 114 -12.53 5.57 -5.01
C LEU A 114 -11.66 6.24 -6.09
N GLU A 115 -12.10 7.33 -6.71
CA GLU A 115 -11.39 8.02 -7.79
C GLU A 115 -10.00 8.53 -7.37
N TRP A 116 -9.82 8.82 -6.08
CA TRP A 116 -8.55 9.21 -5.51
C TRP A 116 -7.44 8.15 -5.71
N ALA A 117 -7.83 6.88 -5.84
CA ALA A 117 -6.91 5.77 -6.03
C ALA A 117 -6.41 5.61 -7.47
N GLY A 118 -6.80 6.49 -8.41
CA GLY A 118 -6.34 6.47 -9.79
C GLY A 118 -4.83 6.33 -9.90
N GLY A 119 -4.36 5.25 -10.55
CA GLY A 119 -2.93 4.92 -10.67
C GLY A 119 -2.23 4.44 -9.41
N LEU A 120 -2.96 4.16 -8.32
CA LEU A 120 -2.40 3.51 -7.14
C LEU A 120 -2.12 2.03 -7.47
N PRO A 121 -0.87 1.56 -7.32
CA PRO A 121 -0.56 0.16 -7.56
C PRO A 121 -0.89 -0.71 -6.34
N GLY A 122 -0.99 -2.02 -6.55
CA GLY A 122 -1.19 -3.01 -5.50
C GLY A 122 -2.59 -3.57 -5.42
N THR A 123 -2.86 -4.31 -4.36
CA THR A 123 -4.11 -5.04 -4.14
C THR A 123 -4.99 -4.38 -3.09
N VAL A 124 -6.28 -4.72 -3.09
CA VAL A 124 -7.25 -4.31 -2.07
C VAL A 124 -6.76 -4.64 -0.67
N GLY A 125 -6.27 -5.86 -0.42
CA GLY A 125 -5.74 -6.25 0.90
C GLY A 125 -4.55 -5.41 1.35
N GLY A 126 -3.63 -5.07 0.42
CA GLY A 126 -2.52 -4.17 0.70
C GLY A 126 -2.98 -2.75 1.04
N ALA A 127 -3.97 -2.24 0.32
CA ALA A 127 -4.55 -0.92 0.56
C ALA A 127 -5.24 -0.84 1.94
N ILE A 128 -5.97 -1.88 2.34
CA ILE A 128 -6.56 -1.97 3.70
C ILE A 128 -5.47 -2.02 4.77
N ARG A 129 -4.47 -2.88 4.60
CA ARG A 129 -3.41 -3.06 5.61
C ARG A 129 -2.69 -1.76 5.91
N GLY A 130 -2.39 -0.96 4.89
CA GLY A 130 -1.70 0.32 5.03
C GLY A 130 -2.62 1.54 5.12
N ASN A 131 -3.94 1.39 5.11
CA ASN A 131 -4.87 2.51 4.90
C ASN A 131 -4.35 3.44 3.80
N ALA A 132 -4.17 2.88 2.61
CA ALA A 132 -3.63 3.63 1.47
C ALA A 132 -4.46 4.88 1.20
N GLY A 133 -3.80 5.98 0.87
CA GLY A 133 -4.48 7.24 0.63
C GLY A 133 -3.68 8.21 -0.21
N ALA A 134 -4.37 9.02 -0.98
CA ALA A 134 -3.84 10.10 -1.80
C ALA A 134 -4.97 11.06 -2.20
N PHE A 135 -4.64 12.28 -2.64
CA PHE A 135 -5.60 13.23 -3.21
C PHE A 135 -6.82 13.48 -2.32
N LYS A 136 -6.60 13.58 -1.00
CA LYS A 136 -7.62 13.79 0.05
C LYS A 136 -8.58 12.63 0.27
N GLY A 137 -8.32 11.44 -0.28
CA GLY A 137 -9.05 10.22 -0.02
C GLY A 137 -8.17 9.17 0.64
N GLU A 138 -8.75 8.33 1.46
CA GLU A 138 -8.11 7.18 2.10
C GLU A 138 -9.02 5.94 1.94
N THR A 139 -8.41 4.76 1.97
CA THR A 139 -9.15 3.49 1.84
C THR A 139 -10.29 3.37 2.86
N LYS A 140 -10.05 3.81 4.11
CA LYS A 140 -11.05 3.80 5.20
C LYS A 140 -12.34 4.55 4.86
N ASP A 141 -12.30 5.55 3.97
CA ASP A 141 -13.45 6.43 3.72
C ASP A 141 -14.62 5.70 3.05
N SER A 142 -14.32 4.57 2.39
CA SER A 142 -15.32 3.75 1.69
C SER A 142 -15.49 2.36 2.30
N VAL A 143 -14.70 1.96 3.29
CA VAL A 143 -14.76 0.62 3.91
C VAL A 143 -15.94 0.53 4.89
N ILE A 144 -16.73 -0.54 4.78
CA ILE A 144 -17.76 -0.92 5.77
C ILE A 144 -17.19 -2.01 6.67
N ASN A 145 -16.82 -3.15 6.09
CA ASN A 145 -16.33 -4.32 6.81
C ASN A 145 -15.09 -4.91 6.13
N VAL A 146 -14.23 -5.50 6.94
CA VAL A 146 -13.08 -6.30 6.50
C VAL A 146 -13.19 -7.68 7.10
N ARG A 147 -13.10 -8.71 6.25
CA ARG A 147 -13.01 -10.11 6.69
C ARG A 147 -11.57 -10.58 6.66
N SER A 148 -11.19 -11.32 7.68
CA SER A 148 -9.83 -11.84 7.84
C SER A 148 -9.84 -13.26 8.39
N LEU A 149 -8.71 -13.94 8.24
CA LEU A 149 -8.41 -15.24 8.81
C LEU A 149 -7.15 -15.12 9.68
N ASN A 150 -7.23 -15.53 10.94
CA ASN A 150 -6.02 -15.62 11.75
C ASN A 150 -5.14 -16.76 11.24
N LEU A 151 -3.87 -16.49 10.99
CA LEU A 151 -2.93 -17.42 10.35
C LEU A 151 -2.55 -18.60 11.25
N LYS A 152 -2.68 -18.46 12.59
CA LYS A 152 -2.36 -19.49 13.57
C LYS A 152 -3.58 -20.30 14.00
N THR A 153 -4.66 -19.61 14.37
CA THR A 153 -5.87 -20.28 14.90
C THR A 153 -6.86 -20.70 13.83
N LEU A 154 -6.70 -20.20 12.60
CA LEU A 154 -7.63 -20.40 11.47
C LEU A 154 -9.04 -19.85 11.74
N GLU A 155 -9.18 -18.98 12.72
CA GLU A 155 -10.43 -18.31 13.07
C GLU A 155 -10.74 -17.22 12.04
N LYS A 156 -11.96 -17.21 11.53
CA LYS A 156 -12.48 -16.13 10.68
C LYS A 156 -12.95 -15.00 11.55
N LYS A 157 -12.58 -13.76 11.19
CA LYS A 157 -13.04 -12.54 11.86
C LYS A 157 -13.64 -11.57 10.85
N GLU A 158 -14.62 -10.80 11.30
CA GLU A 158 -15.17 -9.68 10.57
C GLU A 158 -15.11 -8.44 11.45
N ARG A 159 -14.56 -7.35 10.91
CA ARG A 159 -14.43 -6.06 11.60
C ARG A 159 -15.12 -4.97 10.81
N ASN A 160 -15.90 -4.17 11.48
CA ASN A 160 -16.39 -2.92 10.89
C ASN A 160 -15.25 -1.89 10.79
N ASN A 161 -15.53 -0.77 10.13
CA ASN A 161 -14.56 0.30 9.89
C ASN A 161 -13.86 0.77 11.19
N ALA A 162 -14.61 1.02 12.26
CA ALA A 162 -14.08 1.49 13.54
C ALA A 162 -13.14 0.45 14.19
N GLN A 163 -13.48 -0.83 14.09
CA GLN A 163 -12.69 -1.93 14.62
C GLN A 163 -11.40 -2.16 13.81
N CYS A 164 -11.32 -1.68 12.57
CA CYS A 164 -10.09 -1.71 11.78
C CYS A 164 -9.05 -0.69 12.25
N GLN A 165 -9.39 0.25 13.13
CA GLN A 165 -8.50 1.23 13.77
C GLN A 165 -7.59 1.95 12.76
N PHE A 166 -8.14 2.35 11.63
CA PHE A 166 -7.40 3.03 10.59
C PHE A 166 -6.78 4.34 11.07
N LYS A 167 -5.48 4.50 10.79
CA LYS A 167 -4.71 5.72 11.01
C LYS A 167 -3.93 6.09 9.74
N TYR A 168 -3.20 7.19 9.77
CA TYR A 168 -2.34 7.57 8.67
C TYR A 168 -1.28 6.50 8.39
N ARG A 169 -1.37 5.85 7.22
CA ARG A 169 -0.50 4.75 6.78
C ARG A 169 -0.47 3.57 7.74
N ASP A 170 -1.59 3.32 8.42
CA ASP A 170 -1.68 2.26 9.42
C ASP A 170 -3.10 1.72 9.59
N SER A 171 -3.20 0.49 10.09
CA SER A 171 -4.44 -0.17 10.51
C SER A 171 -4.13 -1.24 11.54
N ILE A 172 -5.16 -1.83 12.17
CA ILE A 172 -5.02 -2.96 13.09
C ILE A 172 -4.24 -4.13 12.47
N PHE A 173 -4.32 -4.30 11.13
CA PHE A 173 -3.63 -5.36 10.39
C PHE A 173 -2.14 -5.07 10.15
N LYS A 174 -1.68 -3.84 10.38
CA LYS A 174 -0.27 -3.45 10.21
C LYS A 174 0.46 -3.36 11.53
N SER A 175 -0.10 -2.71 12.54
CA SER A 175 0.55 -2.44 13.82
C SER A 175 -0.29 -2.80 15.05
N GLY A 176 -1.43 -3.46 14.88
CA GLY A 176 -2.33 -3.88 15.94
C GLY A 176 -2.38 -5.40 16.16
N GLU A 177 -3.37 -5.85 16.91
CA GLU A 177 -3.63 -7.26 17.20
C GLU A 177 -3.95 -8.13 15.96
N GLY A 178 -4.29 -7.49 14.83
CA GLY A 178 -4.58 -8.15 13.56
C GLY A 178 -3.35 -8.41 12.68
N GLN A 179 -2.12 -8.18 13.17
CA GLN A 179 -0.89 -8.41 12.37
C GLN A 179 -0.74 -9.86 11.89
N GLU A 180 -1.26 -10.81 12.65
CA GLU A 180 -1.26 -12.24 12.31
C GLU A 180 -2.51 -12.66 11.52
N GLU A 181 -3.21 -11.71 10.94
CA GLU A 181 -4.41 -11.98 10.16
C GLU A 181 -4.18 -11.73 8.67
N PHE A 182 -4.65 -12.67 7.88
CA PHE A 182 -4.77 -12.54 6.43
C PHE A 182 -6.10 -11.86 6.11
N ILE A 183 -6.07 -10.71 5.47
CA ILE A 183 -7.27 -10.05 4.96
C ILE A 183 -7.77 -10.88 3.77
N SER A 184 -9.01 -11.36 3.82
CA SER A 184 -9.60 -12.21 2.78
C SER A 184 -10.52 -11.45 1.84
N SER A 185 -11.38 -10.58 2.37
CA SER A 185 -12.27 -9.73 1.58
C SER A 185 -12.61 -8.43 2.28
N VAL A 186 -13.11 -7.47 1.52
CA VAL A 186 -13.47 -6.13 1.97
C VAL A 186 -14.82 -5.74 1.39
N VAL A 187 -15.69 -5.19 2.20
CA VAL A 187 -16.96 -4.60 1.77
C VAL A 187 -16.82 -3.09 1.70
N PHE A 188 -17.00 -2.54 0.51
CA PHE A 188 -17.00 -1.11 0.25
C PHE A 188 -18.42 -0.57 0.14
N SER A 189 -18.62 0.68 0.60
CA SER A 189 -19.80 1.50 0.36
C SER A 189 -19.49 2.52 -0.72
N LEU A 190 -20.11 2.38 -1.88
CA LEU A 190 -19.88 3.24 -3.03
C LEU A 190 -21.17 3.95 -3.44
N LYS A 191 -21.05 5.14 -4.01
CA LYS A 191 -22.20 5.95 -4.41
C LYS A 191 -22.43 5.84 -5.91
N PRO A 192 -23.68 5.77 -6.40
CA PRO A 192 -23.95 5.95 -7.82
C PRO A 192 -23.40 7.29 -8.30
N GLY A 193 -22.76 7.28 -9.46
CA GLY A 193 -22.17 8.46 -10.10
C GLY A 193 -22.37 8.43 -11.60
N LYS A 194 -21.78 9.39 -12.30
CA LYS A 194 -21.79 9.40 -13.76
C LYS A 194 -20.50 8.77 -14.30
N LYS A 195 -20.64 7.74 -15.12
CA LYS A 195 -19.51 6.95 -15.67
C LYS A 195 -18.36 7.83 -16.19
N GLU A 196 -18.69 8.84 -16.98
CA GLU A 196 -17.67 9.69 -17.61
C GLU A 196 -17.00 10.64 -16.61
N GLU A 197 -17.71 11.09 -15.57
CA GLU A 197 -17.11 11.91 -14.49
C GLU A 197 -16.13 11.06 -13.66
N ILE A 198 -16.51 9.82 -13.32
CA ILE A 198 -15.66 8.87 -12.58
C ILE A 198 -14.40 8.56 -13.41
N ARG A 199 -14.57 8.20 -14.70
CA ARG A 199 -13.44 7.91 -15.61
C ARG A 199 -12.48 9.09 -15.70
N ARG A 200 -13.00 10.30 -15.90
CA ARG A 200 -12.18 11.52 -15.96
C ARG A 200 -11.41 11.76 -14.68
N ALA A 201 -12.09 11.67 -13.53
CA ALA A 201 -11.45 11.89 -12.23
C ALA A 201 -10.33 10.87 -11.95
N ILE A 202 -10.50 9.60 -12.33
CA ILE A 202 -9.46 8.57 -12.24
C ILE A 202 -8.30 8.90 -13.18
N ALA A 203 -8.59 9.24 -14.45
CA ALA A 203 -7.56 9.57 -15.44
C ALA A 203 -6.70 10.76 -15.00
N GLU A 204 -7.29 11.83 -14.45
CA GLU A 204 -6.57 12.98 -13.90
C GLU A 204 -5.55 12.58 -12.82
N LYS A 205 -5.85 11.58 -11.98
CA LYS A 205 -4.92 11.10 -10.95
C LYS A 205 -3.79 10.27 -11.55
N ILE A 206 -4.11 9.48 -12.58
CA ILE A 206 -3.10 8.71 -13.34
C ILE A 206 -2.14 9.68 -14.03
N ASP A 207 -2.65 10.68 -14.72
CA ASP A 207 -1.83 11.69 -15.42
C ASP A 207 -0.94 12.47 -14.44
N TYR A 208 -1.49 12.86 -13.28
CA TYR A 208 -0.69 13.49 -12.25
C TYR A 208 0.47 12.60 -11.79
N ARG A 209 0.22 11.28 -11.57
CA ARG A 209 1.27 10.34 -11.18
C ARG A 209 2.31 10.18 -12.27
N ASN A 210 1.91 10.02 -13.53
CA ASN A 210 2.81 9.92 -14.66
C ASN A 210 3.71 11.18 -14.77
N LEU A 211 3.14 12.35 -14.51
CA LEU A 211 3.89 13.61 -14.53
C LEU A 211 4.85 13.76 -13.34
N LYS A 212 4.47 13.35 -12.13
CA LYS A 212 5.18 13.68 -10.89
C LYS A 212 5.99 12.55 -10.28
N HIS A 213 5.68 11.29 -10.59
CA HIS A 213 6.38 10.14 -10.04
C HIS A 213 7.33 9.52 -11.06
N PRO A 214 8.38 8.82 -10.62
CA PRO A 214 9.34 8.15 -11.50
C PRO A 214 8.81 6.80 -12.00
N VAL A 215 7.72 6.84 -12.79
CA VAL A 215 7.04 5.63 -13.30
C VAL A 215 7.87 4.86 -14.33
N ASP A 216 8.92 5.49 -14.87
CA ASP A 216 9.81 4.91 -15.88
C ASP A 216 10.79 3.88 -15.29
N TYR A 217 10.92 3.82 -13.97
CA TYR A 217 11.83 2.91 -13.27
C TYR A 217 11.09 2.06 -12.25
N PRO A 218 11.51 0.79 -12.04
CA PRO A 218 10.99 -0.04 -10.97
C PRO A 218 11.17 0.65 -9.60
N ASN A 219 10.10 0.68 -8.81
CA ASN A 219 10.07 1.28 -7.48
C ASN A 219 8.89 0.73 -6.68
N ILE A 220 8.83 1.02 -5.38
CA ILE A 220 7.75 0.62 -4.48
C ILE A 220 7.07 1.82 -3.81
N GLY A 221 7.04 2.97 -4.48
CA GLY A 221 6.37 4.16 -3.98
C GLY A 221 7.25 5.02 -3.07
N SER A 222 6.60 5.79 -2.21
CA SER A 222 7.27 6.65 -1.24
C SER A 222 7.98 5.82 -0.17
N THR A 223 9.25 6.10 0.05
CA THR A 223 10.07 5.40 1.06
C THR A 223 9.68 5.81 2.48
N PHE A 224 9.42 7.10 2.70
CA PHE A 224 9.13 7.65 4.02
C PHE A 224 7.74 8.26 4.07
N LYS A 225 7.11 8.24 5.25
CA LYS A 225 5.90 8.98 5.54
C LYS A 225 6.15 10.50 5.48
N ASN A 226 5.13 11.29 5.19
CA ASN A 226 5.21 12.74 5.38
C ASN A 226 5.23 13.06 6.88
N ILE A 227 5.85 14.20 7.23
CA ILE A 227 6.02 14.60 8.62
C ILE A 227 4.80 15.39 9.09
N PRO A 228 4.07 14.94 10.11
CA PRO A 228 3.00 15.73 10.72
C PRO A 228 3.52 17.09 11.20
N LEU A 229 2.86 18.18 10.82
CA LEU A 229 3.28 19.54 11.19
C LEU A 229 3.38 19.71 12.71
N SER A 230 2.51 19.03 13.46
CA SER A 230 2.49 19.06 14.94
C SER A 230 3.72 18.45 15.61
N LEU A 231 4.53 17.66 14.89
CA LEU A 231 5.77 17.06 15.40
C LEU A 231 6.99 17.98 15.20
N LEU A 232 6.84 19.09 14.48
CA LEU A 232 7.92 20.01 14.19
C LEU A 232 7.98 21.12 15.25
N SER A 233 9.20 21.63 15.52
CA SER A 233 9.39 22.83 16.33
C SER A 233 8.72 24.05 15.67
N GLN A 234 8.38 25.07 16.45
CA GLN A 234 7.75 26.29 15.92
C GLN A 234 8.57 26.97 14.81
N ASP A 235 9.89 26.92 14.90
CA ASP A 235 10.77 27.51 13.89
C ASP A 235 10.72 26.73 12.58
N LEU A 236 10.75 25.39 12.62
CA LEU A 236 10.58 24.55 11.45
C LEU A 236 9.17 24.66 10.85
N GLN A 237 8.14 24.84 11.68
CA GLN A 237 6.78 25.09 11.18
C GLN A 237 6.70 26.38 10.37
N LYS A 238 7.39 27.44 10.82
CA LYS A 238 7.49 28.72 10.10
C LYS A 238 8.31 28.56 8.81
N GLU A 239 9.48 27.93 8.90
CA GLU A 239 10.36 27.66 7.76
C GLU A 239 9.65 26.89 6.64
N PHE A 240 8.88 25.85 7.00
CA PHE A 240 8.21 24.99 6.03
C PHE A 240 6.77 25.38 5.73
N ALA A 241 6.27 26.51 6.23
CA ALA A 241 4.87 26.95 6.09
C ALA A 241 4.36 26.89 4.63
N SER A 242 5.20 27.31 3.66
CA SER A 242 4.86 27.30 2.23
C SER A 242 4.77 25.91 1.61
N PHE A 243 5.26 24.88 2.28
CA PHE A 243 5.26 23.49 1.80
C PHE A 243 4.15 22.65 2.43
N VAL A 244 3.47 23.16 3.48
CA VAL A 244 2.45 22.41 4.22
C VAL A 244 1.33 21.99 3.29
N LYS A 245 1.01 20.71 3.32
CA LYS A 245 -0.19 20.13 2.73
C LYS A 245 -1.16 19.75 3.84
N THR A 246 -2.46 19.85 3.55
CA THR A 246 -3.54 19.53 4.50
C THR A 246 -4.21 18.18 4.17
N ASP A 247 -3.50 17.30 3.51
CA ASP A 247 -3.99 16.01 3.05
C ASP A 247 -3.14 14.86 3.63
N PRO A 248 -3.73 14.00 4.47
CA PRO A 248 -5.08 14.03 5.06
C PRO A 248 -5.21 14.98 6.27
N PHE A 249 -4.12 15.52 6.77
CA PHE A 249 -4.00 16.52 7.83
C PHE A 249 -2.75 17.37 7.57
N PRO A 250 -2.47 18.43 8.34
CA PRO A 250 -1.30 19.27 8.10
C PRO A 250 0.01 18.50 8.20
N VAL A 251 0.70 18.35 7.06
CA VAL A 251 1.99 17.64 6.93
C VAL A 251 2.99 18.44 6.10
N VAL A 252 4.26 18.28 6.40
CA VAL A 252 5.36 18.70 5.51
C VAL A 252 5.74 17.48 4.64
N PRO A 253 5.68 17.60 3.29
CA PRO A 253 6.04 16.51 2.41
C PRO A 253 7.53 16.15 2.55
N THR A 254 7.84 14.91 2.89
CA THR A 254 9.22 14.40 3.02
C THR A 254 10.01 14.58 1.72
N THR A 255 9.35 14.50 0.58
CA THR A 255 9.99 14.78 -0.73
C THR A 255 10.61 16.20 -0.78
N LYS A 256 10.03 17.20 -0.09
CA LYS A 256 10.59 18.55 -0.02
C LYS A 256 11.83 18.61 0.86
N LEU A 257 11.78 17.95 2.02
CA LEU A 257 12.93 17.88 2.93
C LEU A 257 14.13 17.20 2.27
N LEU A 258 13.91 16.07 1.59
CA LEU A 258 14.96 15.34 0.87
C LEU A 258 15.55 16.18 -0.28
N ALA A 259 14.70 16.93 -0.99
CA ALA A 259 15.17 17.86 -2.04
C ALA A 259 16.03 18.98 -1.47
N LEU A 260 15.59 19.61 -0.35
CA LEU A 260 16.33 20.68 0.34
C LEU A 260 17.64 20.18 0.98
N ALA A 261 17.71 18.89 1.31
CA ALA A 261 18.93 18.24 1.77
C ALA A 261 19.89 17.85 0.63
N GLY A 262 19.55 18.15 -0.63
CA GLY A 262 20.43 17.90 -1.78
C GLY A 262 20.53 16.42 -2.18
N LEU A 263 19.52 15.58 -1.84
CA LEU A 263 19.59 14.14 -2.02
C LEU A 263 19.09 13.66 -3.39
N LYS A 264 18.56 14.54 -4.23
CA LYS A 264 18.15 14.18 -5.59
C LYS A 264 19.30 13.59 -6.38
N GLY A 265 19.06 12.51 -7.11
CA GLY A 265 20.05 11.83 -7.93
C GLY A 265 21.15 11.10 -7.17
N LYS A 266 21.12 11.09 -5.83
CA LYS A 266 22.08 10.31 -5.02
C LYS A 266 21.98 8.83 -5.35
N ARG A 267 23.11 8.20 -5.63
CA ARG A 267 23.17 6.79 -6.04
C ARG A 267 23.98 5.95 -5.04
N MET A 268 23.58 4.68 -4.96
CA MET A 268 24.35 3.59 -4.38
C MET A 268 24.12 2.37 -5.28
N GLY A 269 25.20 1.83 -5.87
CA GLY A 269 25.05 0.82 -6.92
C GLY A 269 24.08 1.29 -8.02
N ASP A 270 23.11 0.45 -8.36
CA ASP A 270 22.04 0.76 -9.30
C ASP A 270 20.76 1.28 -8.62
N ALA A 271 20.78 1.57 -7.32
CA ALA A 271 19.70 2.31 -6.66
C ALA A 271 19.93 3.83 -6.73
N MET A 272 18.87 4.61 -6.92
CA MET A 272 18.95 6.08 -6.98
C MET A 272 17.76 6.73 -6.29
N ILE A 273 18.04 7.75 -5.46
CA ILE A 273 17.00 8.69 -5.00
C ILE A 273 16.55 9.51 -6.21
N SER A 274 15.27 9.39 -6.57
CA SER A 274 14.75 9.94 -7.81
C SER A 274 14.90 11.45 -7.91
N ASP A 275 15.40 11.95 -9.03
CA ASP A 275 15.42 13.38 -9.35
C ASP A 275 14.03 13.98 -9.48
N LYS A 276 13.08 13.18 -9.99
CA LYS A 276 11.69 13.59 -10.21
C LYS A 276 10.91 13.71 -8.90
N HIS A 277 11.07 12.73 -7.99
CA HIS A 277 10.40 12.69 -6.69
C HIS A 277 11.32 12.06 -5.64
N PRO A 278 12.08 12.84 -4.87
CA PRO A 278 13.16 12.29 -4.02
C PRO A 278 12.70 11.41 -2.84
N ASN A 279 11.41 11.29 -2.58
CA ASN A 279 10.90 10.28 -1.65
C ASN A 279 10.71 8.89 -2.29
N PHE A 280 11.11 8.74 -3.56
CA PHE A 280 11.18 7.45 -4.27
C PHE A 280 12.65 7.09 -4.46
N ILE A 281 13.01 5.88 -4.11
CA ILE A 281 14.27 5.27 -4.52
C ILE A 281 13.91 4.34 -5.68
N VAL A 282 14.61 4.48 -6.80
CA VAL A 282 14.35 3.71 -8.02
C VAL A 282 15.45 2.72 -8.29
N ASN A 283 15.11 1.62 -8.93
CA ASN A 283 16.05 0.64 -9.45
C ASN A 283 16.38 0.97 -10.91
N LEU A 284 17.65 1.27 -11.21
CA LEU A 284 18.13 1.59 -12.55
C LEU A 284 18.40 0.36 -13.42
N GLY A 285 18.24 -0.85 -12.85
CA GLY A 285 18.39 -2.13 -13.57
C GLY A 285 18.77 -3.28 -12.65
N ASN A 286 19.88 -3.18 -11.94
CA ASN A 286 20.44 -4.26 -11.13
C ASN A 286 20.65 -3.85 -9.66
N ALA A 287 19.84 -2.94 -9.13
CA ALA A 287 19.94 -2.52 -7.73
C ALA A 287 19.69 -3.71 -6.80
N LYS A 288 20.46 -3.74 -5.71
CA LYS A 288 20.31 -4.68 -4.61
C LYS A 288 19.52 -4.06 -3.45
N SER A 289 19.00 -4.90 -2.56
CA SER A 289 18.34 -4.43 -1.35
C SER A 289 19.30 -3.60 -0.47
N GLU A 290 20.58 -4.02 -0.38
CA GLU A 290 21.61 -3.30 0.37
C GLU A 290 21.86 -1.87 -0.17
N ASP A 291 21.80 -1.67 -1.49
CA ASP A 291 21.94 -0.35 -2.12
C ASP A 291 20.80 0.59 -1.69
N VAL A 292 19.56 0.05 -1.66
CA VAL A 292 18.36 0.80 -1.23
C VAL A 292 18.45 1.15 0.24
N GLU A 293 18.82 0.20 1.09
CA GLU A 293 18.99 0.39 2.54
C GLU A 293 20.06 1.43 2.84
N ALA A 294 21.18 1.42 2.12
CA ALA A 294 22.21 2.44 2.25
C ALA A 294 21.70 3.84 1.89
N LEU A 295 20.87 3.99 0.84
CA LEU A 295 20.26 5.27 0.49
C LEU A 295 19.21 5.73 1.52
N ILE A 296 18.47 4.81 2.12
CA ILE A 296 17.54 5.09 3.22
C ILE A 296 18.32 5.66 4.41
N GLU A 297 19.42 5.04 4.79
CA GLU A 297 20.24 5.51 5.92
C GLU A 297 20.90 6.86 5.63
N ILE A 298 21.43 7.07 4.43
CA ILE A 298 21.93 8.38 4.00
C ILE A 298 20.85 9.46 4.13
N ALA A 299 19.61 9.15 3.74
CA ALA A 299 18.49 10.08 3.84
C ALA A 299 18.14 10.37 5.31
N ARG A 300 18.11 9.38 6.17
CA ARG A 300 17.86 9.53 7.62
C ARG A 300 18.90 10.42 8.28
N VAL A 301 20.19 10.13 8.06
CA VAL A 301 21.30 10.91 8.61
C VAL A 301 21.23 12.36 8.15
N ALA A 302 21.11 12.60 6.86
CA ALA A 302 21.08 13.97 6.31
C ALA A 302 19.92 14.82 6.85
N ILE A 303 18.72 14.22 7.00
CA ILE A 303 17.55 14.93 7.53
C ILE A 303 17.67 15.14 9.04
N LYS A 304 18.21 14.14 9.76
CA LYS A 304 18.47 14.27 11.19
C LYS A 304 19.48 15.35 11.50
N GLU A 305 20.61 15.39 10.79
CA GLU A 305 21.66 16.39 10.98
C GLU A 305 21.16 17.80 10.66
N LYS A 306 20.44 17.94 9.53
CA LYS A 306 20.02 19.27 9.05
C LYS A 306 18.84 19.86 9.81
N TYR A 307 17.87 19.04 10.20
CA TYR A 307 16.60 19.52 10.75
C TYR A 307 16.23 18.92 12.11
N ASN A 308 17.02 18.00 12.65
CA ASN A 308 16.71 17.21 13.85
C ASN A 308 15.37 16.44 13.74
N ILE A 309 15.00 16.00 12.53
CA ILE A 309 13.80 15.23 12.24
C ILE A 309 14.17 13.76 12.04
N TYR A 310 13.38 12.85 12.63
CA TYR A 310 13.49 11.41 12.42
C TYR A 310 12.49 10.99 11.32
N LEU A 311 13.02 10.43 10.22
CA LEU A 311 12.18 9.91 9.15
C LEU A 311 11.60 8.55 9.53
N GLU A 312 10.30 8.38 9.36
CA GLU A 312 9.60 7.10 9.52
C GLU A 312 9.36 6.46 8.14
N GLU A 313 9.78 5.21 7.98
CA GLU A 313 9.58 4.48 6.73
C GLU A 313 8.12 4.09 6.53
N GLU A 314 7.68 4.14 5.27
CA GLU A 314 6.38 3.62 4.84
C GLU A 314 6.50 2.19 4.29
N ILE A 315 7.65 1.85 3.72
CA ILE A 315 7.94 0.54 3.13
C ILE A 315 8.02 -0.57 4.18
N ILE A 316 7.87 -1.80 3.72
CA ILE A 316 7.95 -3.02 4.54
C ILE A 316 9.13 -3.84 4.06
N TYR A 317 9.86 -4.46 4.97
CA TYR A 317 10.96 -5.38 4.67
C TYR A 317 10.47 -6.82 4.70
N LEU A 318 11.01 -7.62 3.80
CA LEU A 318 10.86 -9.07 3.75
C LEU A 318 12.24 -9.71 3.62
N ASN A 319 12.76 -10.22 4.77
CA ASN A 319 14.08 -10.85 4.92
C ASN A 319 13.97 -12.19 5.64
#